data_ef85ba6ae546ab310365f043f4fecdc0
#
_entry.id   ef85ba6ae546ab310365f043f4fecdc0
#
_cell.length_a   1.000
_cell.length_b   1.000
_cell.length_c   1.000
_cell.angle_alpha   90.00
_cell.angle_beta   90.00
_cell.angle_gamma   90.00
#
_symmetry.space_group_name_H-M   'P 1'
#
loop_
_entity.id
_entity.type
_entity.pdbx_description
1 polymer ?
#
loop_
_entity_poly.entity_id
_entity_poly.type
_entity_poly.pdbx_seq_one_letter_code
_entity_poly.pdbx_strand_id
1 'polypeptide(L)'
;MRSLVCLLALGVATATLPACGGSGDGAAPVARSTVEATAPTVSPSGGPPARSGLGGPGRSASPKPSKTAGSPLRAGNPNGGATVPAEARAVDTSRPTRTVGTGTPASCTSEAVVRAVAAGGIITFDCGPDPVTIRMKATAKVRNKVGARIVLDGGGKVTLSGGGERRILYMNTCDPAQGFTTSHCQNQDHPQLTVQNLTFADGNSTGERAEGGGGGAIFVRGGRVKVVNSRFTGNRCDRTGPDLGGAALRVLSQYDNKPVYVVNSTFTGGVCANGSALSSIGVSWTVLNSVFTGNKAVGSGANPAKAGTPGGGSGGAIYCDGNEFTVRIAGTLIENNHANEGGGAIFFVSNNRTGTMKIERSTLRRNPSDGFETQGLPGIFFLGARPPTITSSRLS
;
A
#
# COMPACT_ATOMS: atom_id res chain seq x y z
N MET A 1 -43.41 14.29 51.79
CA MET A 1 -44.76 14.34 51.16
C MET A 1 -44.63 13.92 49.74
N ARG A 2 -45.28 12.78 49.44
CA ARG A 2 -45.72 12.19 48.18
C ARG A 2 -44.81 12.30 46.91
N SER A 3 -44.22 11.14 46.65
CA SER A 3 -43.69 10.68 45.37
C SER A 3 -44.70 10.72 44.24
N LEU A 4 -44.25 11.02 43.02
CA LEU A 4 -44.93 10.68 41.80
C LEU A 4 -43.97 9.95 40.88
N VAL A 5 -44.21 8.65 40.71
CA VAL A 5 -43.52 7.74 39.79
C VAL A 5 -44.29 7.82 38.45
N CYS A 6 -43.59 8.14 37.36
CA CYS A 6 -44.12 7.96 36.02
C CYS A 6 -43.38 6.77 35.36
N LEU A 7 -44.14 5.67 35.19
CA LEU A 7 -43.82 4.55 34.31
C LEU A 7 -44.03 4.99 32.86
N LEU A 8 -43.01 4.82 32.02
CA LEU A 8 -43.15 4.83 30.56
C LEU A 8 -42.89 3.42 30.05
N ALA A 9 -43.94 2.87 29.41
CA ALA A 9 -43.95 1.54 28.81
C ALA A 9 -43.11 1.51 27.50
N LEU A 10 -42.25 0.51 27.36
CA LEU A 10 -41.57 0.17 26.11
C LEU A 10 -42.56 -0.60 25.20
N GLY A 11 -42.88 -0.03 24.07
CA GLY A 11 -43.56 -0.73 22.96
C GLY A 11 -42.53 -1.42 22.05
N VAL A 12 -42.57 -2.74 22.01
CA VAL A 12 -41.81 -3.56 21.06
C VAL A 12 -42.60 -3.62 19.75
N ALA A 13 -42.03 -3.05 18.69
CA ALA A 13 -42.53 -3.21 17.32
C ALA A 13 -41.75 -4.32 16.62
N THR A 14 -42.39 -5.45 16.41
CA THR A 14 -41.91 -6.55 15.55
C THR A 14 -42.25 -6.23 14.10
N ALA A 15 -41.24 -6.00 13.26
CA ALA A 15 -41.39 -5.93 11.81
C ALA A 15 -41.12 -7.32 11.17
N THR A 16 -42.17 -7.90 10.62
CA THR A 16 -42.08 -9.11 9.79
C THR A 16 -41.72 -8.77 8.36
N LEU A 17 -40.70 -9.43 7.83
CA LEU A 17 -40.32 -9.39 6.41
C LEU A 17 -41.16 -10.41 5.62
N PRO A 18 -41.67 -10.08 4.43
CA PRO A 18 -42.24 -11.08 3.52
C PRO A 18 -41.13 -11.70 2.64
N ALA A 19 -41.14 -13.03 2.59
CA ALA A 19 -40.42 -13.81 1.59
C ALA A 19 -41.23 -13.78 0.27
N CYS A 20 -40.56 -13.48 -0.83
CA CYS A 20 -41.08 -13.77 -2.18
C CYS A 20 -40.07 -14.70 -2.88
N GLY A 21 -40.49 -15.95 -3.08
CA GLY A 21 -39.94 -16.84 -4.05
C GLY A 21 -40.57 -16.59 -5.44
N GLY A 22 -39.82 -16.91 -6.49
CA GLY A 22 -40.33 -16.87 -7.87
C GLY A 22 -39.24 -17.32 -8.84
N SER A 23 -39.33 -18.56 -9.23
CA SER A 23 -38.62 -19.24 -10.31
C SER A 23 -39.01 -18.70 -11.70
N GLY A 24 -38.09 -18.80 -12.68
CA GLY A 24 -38.48 -18.63 -14.09
C GLY A 24 -37.26 -18.65 -15.04
N ASP A 25 -37.13 -19.76 -15.75
CA ASP A 25 -36.21 -20.09 -16.83
C ASP A 25 -36.17 -19.09 -18.00
N GLY A 26 -35.07 -19.08 -18.75
CA GLY A 26 -35.02 -18.46 -20.07
C GLY A 26 -33.62 -18.30 -20.65
N ALA A 27 -33.03 -19.38 -21.13
CA ALA A 27 -31.85 -19.33 -21.97
C ALA A 27 -32.20 -18.97 -23.41
N ALA A 28 -31.43 -18.06 -24.03
CA ALA A 28 -31.31 -17.97 -25.49
C ALA A 28 -29.86 -17.63 -25.86
N PRO A 29 -29.27 -18.27 -26.88
CA PRO A 29 -27.88 -18.13 -27.24
C PRO A 29 -27.67 -16.96 -28.23
N VAL A 30 -26.63 -16.17 -28.00
CA VAL A 30 -26.17 -15.19 -28.99
C VAL A 30 -24.89 -15.66 -29.63
N ALA A 31 -24.90 -15.59 -30.96
CA ALA A 31 -23.95 -16.14 -31.91
C ALA A 31 -22.54 -15.59 -31.76
N ARG A 32 -21.57 -16.49 -31.96
CA ARG A 32 -20.18 -16.16 -32.28
C ARG A 32 -20.10 -15.58 -33.70
N SER A 33 -19.52 -14.41 -33.82
CA SER A 33 -18.95 -13.93 -35.09
C SER A 33 -17.44 -14.03 -35.01
N THR A 34 -16.89 -14.99 -35.73
CA THR A 34 -15.46 -15.08 -36.08
C THR A 34 -15.18 -14.09 -37.20
N VAL A 35 -14.25 -13.19 -36.99
CA VAL A 35 -13.62 -12.41 -38.06
C VAL A 35 -12.15 -12.80 -38.09
N GLU A 36 -11.80 -13.55 -39.12
CA GLU A 36 -10.44 -13.87 -39.54
C GLU A 36 -9.81 -12.62 -40.14
N ALA A 37 -8.66 -12.20 -39.61
CA ALA A 37 -7.80 -11.19 -40.25
C ALA A 37 -6.51 -11.84 -40.71
N THR A 38 -6.40 -11.96 -42.01
CA THR A 38 -5.22 -12.44 -42.75
C THR A 38 -4.07 -11.45 -42.62
N ALA A 39 -2.89 -11.97 -42.27
CA ALA A 39 -1.63 -11.26 -42.33
C ALA A 39 -1.01 -11.31 -43.73
N PRO A 40 -0.38 -10.24 -44.22
CA PRO A 40 0.41 -10.31 -45.44
C PRO A 40 1.86 -10.74 -45.13
N THR A 41 2.27 -11.80 -45.79
CA THR A 41 3.65 -12.28 -45.93
C THR A 41 4.44 -11.35 -46.80
N VAL A 42 5.64 -10.94 -46.38
CA VAL A 42 6.67 -10.37 -47.24
C VAL A 42 7.93 -11.16 -47.08
N SER A 43 8.36 -11.81 -48.18
CA SER A 43 9.63 -12.54 -48.28
C SER A 43 10.79 -11.60 -48.63
N PRO A 44 12.02 -11.95 -48.24
CA PRO A 44 13.20 -11.15 -48.46
C PRO A 44 13.92 -11.55 -49.75
N SER A 45 14.50 -10.57 -50.46
CA SER A 45 15.45 -10.83 -51.56
C SER A 45 16.71 -9.98 -51.38
N GLY A 46 17.88 -10.68 -51.55
CA GLY A 46 19.08 -10.10 -52.13
C GLY A 46 20.22 -9.73 -51.19
N GLY A 47 21.16 -10.60 -50.96
CA GLY A 47 22.59 -10.24 -50.84
C GLY A 47 23.25 -10.35 -52.21
N PRO A 48 24.52 -10.15 -52.41
CA PRO A 48 25.74 -9.80 -51.68
C PRO A 48 26.61 -8.74 -52.42
N PRO A 49 27.91 -8.62 -52.32
CA PRO A 49 28.99 -9.57 -52.12
C PRO A 49 30.13 -9.19 -51.15
N ALA A 50 30.94 -10.14 -50.84
CA ALA A 50 32.17 -10.06 -50.08
C ALA A 50 33.27 -9.20 -50.70
N ARG A 51 34.05 -8.50 -49.88
CA ARG A 51 35.43 -8.08 -50.20
C ARG A 51 36.37 -8.46 -49.06
N SER A 52 37.33 -9.29 -49.45
CA SER A 52 38.55 -9.58 -48.71
C SER A 52 39.47 -8.35 -48.65
N GLY A 53 40.19 -8.18 -47.57
CA GLY A 53 41.24 -7.15 -47.51
C GLY A 53 41.90 -7.00 -46.14
N LEU A 54 42.98 -7.76 -45.93
CA LEU A 54 44.25 -7.39 -45.28
C LEU A 54 44.29 -6.96 -43.82
N GLY A 55 45.11 -7.65 -43.07
CA GLY A 55 45.46 -7.48 -41.65
C GLY A 55 46.14 -6.17 -41.32
N GLY A 56 45.95 -5.74 -40.11
CA GLY A 56 46.64 -4.66 -39.42
C GLY A 56 46.77 -5.00 -37.91
N PRO A 57 47.83 -4.54 -37.27
CA PRO A 57 48.37 -5.11 -36.04
C PRO A 57 47.53 -4.79 -34.77
N GLY A 58 47.70 -5.65 -33.78
CA GLY A 58 47.02 -5.73 -32.51
C GLY A 58 46.77 -4.41 -31.80
N ARG A 59 45.49 -4.18 -31.50
CA ARG A 59 45.06 -3.21 -30.49
C ARG A 59 44.92 -3.91 -29.15
N SER A 60 45.76 -3.43 -28.22
CA SER A 60 45.65 -3.74 -26.80
C SER A 60 44.21 -3.61 -26.32
N ALA A 61 43.67 -4.66 -25.73
CA ALA A 61 42.36 -4.63 -25.11
C ALA A 61 42.36 -3.67 -23.94
N SER A 62 41.61 -2.57 -24.07
CA SER A 62 41.30 -1.70 -22.94
C SER A 62 40.56 -2.49 -21.87
N PRO A 63 40.85 -2.31 -20.57
CA PRO A 63 40.17 -3.00 -19.51
C PRO A 63 38.68 -2.64 -19.54
N LYS A 64 37.85 -3.66 -19.56
CA LYS A 64 36.38 -3.55 -19.46
C LYS A 64 36.05 -2.76 -18.19
N PRO A 65 35.24 -1.69 -18.26
CA PRO A 65 34.92 -0.95 -17.05
C PRO A 65 34.28 -1.88 -16.04
N SER A 66 34.89 -2.03 -14.89
CA SER A 66 34.32 -2.70 -13.72
C SER A 66 33.00 -2.03 -13.40
N LYS A 67 31.90 -2.75 -13.45
CA LYS A 67 30.62 -2.27 -12.93
C LYS A 67 30.80 -2.10 -11.43
N THR A 68 31.07 -0.87 -11.00
CA THR A 68 30.98 -0.48 -9.59
C THR A 68 29.57 -0.87 -9.15
N ALA A 69 29.45 -1.79 -8.20
CA ALA A 69 28.17 -2.15 -7.61
C ALA A 69 27.57 -0.85 -7.07
N GLY A 70 26.48 -0.39 -7.72
CA GLY A 70 25.84 0.86 -7.34
C GLY A 70 25.39 0.76 -5.89
N SER A 71 25.73 1.76 -5.08
CA SER A 71 25.22 1.85 -3.71
C SER A 71 23.71 1.66 -3.72
N PRO A 72 23.13 0.88 -2.80
CA PRO A 72 21.69 0.65 -2.78
C PRO A 72 20.97 2.00 -2.70
N LEU A 73 20.03 2.22 -3.60
CA LEU A 73 19.25 3.45 -3.67
C LEU A 73 18.56 3.68 -2.33
N ARG A 74 18.94 4.73 -1.62
CA ARG A 74 18.33 5.07 -0.33
C ARG A 74 16.84 5.38 -0.53
N ALA A 75 15.98 4.79 0.30
CA ALA A 75 14.57 5.14 0.37
C ALA A 75 14.38 6.43 1.18
N GLY A 76 13.22 7.07 1.00
CA GLY A 76 12.85 8.27 1.74
C GLY A 76 13.39 9.58 1.17
N ASN A 77 13.10 10.67 1.88
CA ASN A 77 13.53 12.02 1.55
C ASN A 77 14.91 12.30 2.17
N PRO A 78 15.98 12.44 1.37
CA PRO A 78 17.31 12.69 1.90
C PRO A 78 17.43 14.05 2.60
N ASN A 79 16.51 14.98 2.29
CA ASN A 79 16.46 16.33 2.87
C ASN A 79 15.42 16.44 4.01
N GLY A 80 14.88 15.34 4.49
CA GLY A 80 13.74 15.32 5.39
C GLY A 80 14.01 15.94 6.76
N GLY A 81 15.08 15.59 7.43
CA GLY A 81 15.53 16.18 8.69
C GLY A 81 14.57 16.05 9.89
N ALA A 82 13.47 15.28 9.80
CA ALA A 82 12.60 15.03 10.93
C ALA A 82 13.23 14.03 11.90
N THR A 83 13.20 14.34 13.20
CA THR A 83 13.66 13.43 14.24
C THR A 83 12.80 12.17 14.28
N VAL A 84 13.43 11.01 14.24
CA VAL A 84 12.77 9.70 14.29
C VAL A 84 12.77 9.22 15.74
N PRO A 85 11.60 9.10 16.40
CA PRO A 85 11.52 8.60 17.77
C PRO A 85 11.91 7.12 17.85
N ALA A 86 12.29 6.65 19.03
CA ALA A 86 12.85 5.32 19.23
C ALA A 86 11.95 4.18 18.71
N GLU A 87 10.66 4.27 18.99
CA GLU A 87 9.64 3.29 18.58
C GLU A 87 9.44 3.22 17.07
N ALA A 88 9.80 4.28 16.33
CA ALA A 88 9.69 4.37 14.88
C ALA A 88 10.97 3.92 14.15
N ARG A 89 12.06 3.66 14.84
CA ARG A 89 13.33 3.24 14.23
C ARG A 89 13.24 1.80 13.71
N ALA A 90 14.19 1.46 12.84
CA ALA A 90 14.41 0.09 12.41
C ALA A 90 14.69 -0.82 13.63
N VAL A 91 14.26 -2.06 13.53
CA VAL A 91 14.56 -3.09 14.54
C VAL A 91 15.96 -3.62 14.29
N ASP A 92 16.71 -3.91 15.35
CA ASP A 92 17.97 -4.64 15.24
C ASP A 92 17.70 -6.06 14.75
N THR A 93 18.32 -6.42 13.63
CA THR A 93 18.20 -7.73 12.97
C THR A 93 19.52 -8.49 12.93
N SER A 94 20.51 -8.09 13.72
CA SER A 94 21.82 -8.75 13.82
C SER A 94 21.74 -10.19 14.31
N ARG A 95 20.63 -10.56 14.99
CA ARG A 95 20.34 -11.91 15.46
C ARG A 95 19.00 -12.37 14.89
N PRO A 96 18.96 -12.77 13.62
CA PRO A 96 17.72 -13.23 13.02
C PRO A 96 17.28 -14.57 13.59
N THR A 97 15.97 -14.77 13.70
CA THR A 97 15.40 -16.07 14.07
C THR A 97 15.23 -16.96 12.85
N ARG A 98 15.21 -16.36 11.65
CA ARG A 98 15.06 -17.05 10.37
C ARG A 98 15.81 -16.30 9.27
N THR A 99 16.36 -17.08 8.35
CA THR A 99 16.97 -16.55 7.12
C THR A 99 16.28 -17.18 5.91
N VAL A 100 15.87 -16.35 4.96
CA VAL A 100 15.37 -16.79 3.66
C VAL A 100 16.56 -16.84 2.71
N GLY A 101 16.82 -18.01 2.13
CA GLY A 101 17.97 -18.24 1.25
C GLY A 101 19.18 -18.81 1.96
N THR A 102 20.19 -19.19 1.16
CA THR A 102 21.46 -19.83 1.57
C THR A 102 22.64 -19.30 0.75
N GLY A 103 22.70 -17.98 0.54
CA GLY A 103 23.82 -17.32 -0.13
C GLY A 103 23.69 -17.21 -1.67
N THR A 104 22.59 -17.67 -2.28
CA THR A 104 22.39 -17.55 -3.72
C THR A 104 21.01 -17.01 -4.08
N PRO A 105 20.85 -16.30 -5.22
CA PRO A 105 19.53 -15.82 -5.65
C PRO A 105 18.48 -16.92 -5.82
N ALA A 106 18.89 -18.09 -6.33
CA ALA A 106 18.01 -19.23 -6.56
C ALA A 106 17.44 -19.83 -5.27
N SER A 107 18.13 -19.68 -4.14
CA SER A 107 17.68 -20.15 -2.83
C SER A 107 16.61 -19.27 -2.20
N CYS A 108 16.45 -18.02 -2.68
CA CYS A 108 15.46 -17.07 -2.20
C CYS A 108 14.15 -17.22 -2.98
N THR A 109 13.30 -18.15 -2.54
CA THR A 109 12.06 -18.47 -3.25
C THR A 109 10.83 -17.86 -2.58
N SER A 110 9.73 -17.74 -3.34
CA SER A 110 8.43 -17.34 -2.82
C SER A 110 7.96 -18.21 -1.65
N GLU A 111 8.13 -19.51 -1.80
CA GLU A 111 7.72 -20.50 -0.80
C GLU A 111 8.51 -20.34 0.51
N ALA A 112 9.81 -20.00 0.43
CA ALA A 112 10.64 -19.73 1.59
C ALA A 112 10.16 -18.46 2.33
N VAL A 113 9.83 -17.38 1.59
CA VAL A 113 9.27 -16.16 2.16
C VAL A 113 7.93 -16.45 2.84
N VAL A 114 7.01 -17.13 2.17
CA VAL A 114 5.68 -17.47 2.71
C VAL A 114 5.81 -18.29 4.01
N ARG A 115 6.67 -19.29 4.03
CA ARG A 115 6.93 -20.09 5.25
C ARG A 115 7.54 -19.27 6.37
N ALA A 116 8.52 -18.41 6.06
CA ALA A 116 9.18 -17.58 7.06
C ALA A 116 8.20 -16.59 7.71
N VAL A 117 7.38 -15.91 6.90
CA VAL A 117 6.35 -14.97 7.38
C VAL A 117 5.30 -15.69 8.24
N ALA A 118 4.83 -16.86 7.80
CA ALA A 118 3.87 -17.66 8.56
C ALA A 118 4.44 -18.17 9.89
N ALA A 119 5.75 -18.34 9.99
CA ALA A 119 6.43 -18.76 11.21
C ALA A 119 6.82 -17.58 12.13
N GLY A 120 6.80 -16.33 11.64
CA GLY A 120 7.08 -15.12 12.42
C GLY A 120 8.52 -14.96 12.89
N GLY A 121 8.76 -14.02 13.80
CA GLY A 121 10.08 -13.69 14.33
C GLY A 121 10.86 -12.67 13.49
N ILE A 122 12.17 -12.61 13.67
CA ILE A 122 13.07 -11.73 12.91
C ILE A 122 13.57 -12.48 11.68
N ILE A 123 13.18 -12.00 10.50
CA ILE A 123 13.42 -12.65 9.20
C ILE A 123 14.37 -11.78 8.39
N THR A 124 15.51 -12.34 8.00
CA THR A 124 16.48 -11.73 7.09
C THR A 124 16.59 -12.55 5.79
N PHE A 125 17.35 -12.06 4.83
CA PHE A 125 17.53 -12.69 3.53
C PHE A 125 19.01 -12.89 3.24
N ASP A 126 19.38 -14.09 2.84
CA ASP A 126 20.70 -14.44 2.33
C ASP A 126 20.58 -14.95 0.88
N CYS A 127 20.46 -13.97 -0.02
CA CYS A 127 20.25 -14.22 -1.46
C CYS A 127 21.50 -13.95 -2.30
N GLY A 128 22.65 -13.80 -1.66
CA GLY A 128 23.91 -13.41 -2.31
C GLY A 128 24.20 -11.91 -2.25
N PRO A 129 25.31 -11.47 -2.85
CA PRO A 129 25.79 -10.09 -2.73
C PRO A 129 24.98 -9.08 -3.54
N ASP A 130 24.35 -9.49 -4.62
CA ASP A 130 23.66 -8.63 -5.56
C ASP A 130 22.17 -8.42 -5.20
N PRO A 131 21.53 -7.35 -5.69
CA PRO A 131 20.09 -7.16 -5.56
C PRO A 131 19.31 -8.30 -6.21
N VAL A 132 18.28 -8.78 -5.50
CA VAL A 132 17.42 -9.88 -5.97
C VAL A 132 15.96 -9.50 -5.97
N THR A 133 15.21 -9.96 -6.98
CA THR A 133 13.75 -9.88 -7.02
C THR A 133 13.15 -11.26 -6.83
N ILE A 134 12.36 -11.42 -5.78
CA ILE A 134 11.60 -12.64 -5.50
C ILE A 134 10.17 -12.42 -6.00
N ARG A 135 9.80 -13.06 -7.12
CA ARG A 135 8.42 -13.06 -7.59
C ARG A 135 7.58 -13.96 -6.69
N MET A 136 6.63 -13.35 -5.98
CA MET A 136 5.74 -14.06 -5.09
C MET A 136 4.74 -14.89 -5.89
N LYS A 137 4.63 -16.18 -5.59
CA LYS A 137 3.64 -17.11 -6.16
C LYS A 137 2.41 -17.25 -5.28
N ALA A 138 2.51 -16.81 -4.02
CA ALA A 138 1.40 -16.74 -3.07
C ALA A 138 1.59 -15.54 -2.15
N THR A 139 0.48 -14.99 -1.62
CA THR A 139 0.51 -13.95 -0.58
C THR A 139 1.15 -14.50 0.69
N ALA A 140 2.14 -13.81 1.22
CA ALA A 140 2.72 -14.14 2.52
C ALA A 140 1.77 -13.68 3.63
N LYS A 141 1.23 -14.63 4.42
CA LYS A 141 0.22 -14.34 5.45
C LYS A 141 0.83 -14.47 6.84
N VAL A 142 0.74 -13.40 7.63
CA VAL A 142 1.09 -13.42 9.04
C VAL A 142 0.05 -14.24 9.81
N ARG A 143 0.50 -15.17 10.65
CA ARG A 143 -0.37 -15.96 11.50
C ARG A 143 -0.62 -15.25 12.82
N ASN A 144 -1.86 -15.23 13.30
CA ASN A 144 -2.25 -14.51 14.53
C ASN A 144 -1.65 -15.10 15.81
N LYS A 145 -1.27 -16.38 15.78
CA LYS A 145 -0.68 -17.12 16.91
C LYS A 145 0.84 -17.14 16.98
N VAL A 146 1.54 -16.60 15.97
CA VAL A 146 2.99 -16.53 15.99
C VAL A 146 3.44 -15.31 16.78
N GLY A 147 4.30 -15.48 17.75
CA GLY A 147 4.89 -14.46 18.64
C GLY A 147 4.53 -12.98 18.43
N ALA A 148 4.83 -12.16 19.38
CA ALA A 148 4.42 -10.75 19.31
C ALA A 148 5.06 -9.96 18.15
N ARG A 149 6.25 -10.36 17.68
CA ARG A 149 7.05 -9.58 16.74
C ARG A 149 7.33 -10.34 15.45
N ILE A 150 7.03 -9.69 14.32
CA ILE A 150 7.40 -10.16 12.98
C ILE A 150 8.18 -9.03 12.31
N VAL A 151 9.45 -9.26 11.96
CA VAL A 151 10.31 -8.30 11.29
C VAL A 151 10.78 -8.90 9.97
N LEU A 152 10.55 -8.21 8.87
CA LEU A 152 11.11 -8.54 7.56
C LEU A 152 12.17 -7.49 7.22
N ASP A 153 13.43 -7.90 7.13
CA ASP A 153 14.55 -7.04 6.76
C ASP A 153 15.24 -7.52 5.48
N GLY A 154 15.05 -6.78 4.40
CA GLY A 154 15.62 -7.11 3.08
C GLY A 154 17.05 -6.64 2.88
N GLY A 155 17.69 -6.03 3.88
CA GLY A 155 19.07 -5.52 3.78
C GLY A 155 19.29 -4.48 2.67
N GLY A 156 18.22 -3.86 2.17
CA GLY A 156 18.27 -2.91 1.05
C GLY A 156 18.47 -3.53 -0.34
N LYS A 157 18.52 -4.86 -0.44
CA LYS A 157 18.81 -5.59 -1.68
C LYS A 157 17.65 -6.43 -2.19
N VAL A 158 16.66 -6.72 -1.36
CA VAL A 158 15.56 -7.62 -1.72
C VAL A 158 14.35 -6.84 -2.19
N THR A 159 13.81 -7.27 -3.32
CA THR A 159 12.51 -6.88 -3.85
C THR A 159 11.55 -8.06 -3.76
N LEU A 160 10.42 -7.89 -3.09
CA LEU A 160 9.28 -8.80 -3.15
C LEU A 160 8.31 -8.27 -4.20
N SER A 161 8.11 -9.01 -5.29
CA SER A 161 7.23 -8.60 -6.39
C SER A 161 5.96 -9.44 -6.42
N GLY A 162 4.80 -8.77 -6.48
CA GLY A 162 3.51 -9.43 -6.71
C GLY A 162 3.29 -9.84 -8.16
N GLY A 163 4.20 -9.44 -9.06
CA GLY A 163 4.13 -9.73 -10.50
C GLY A 163 2.93 -9.12 -11.20
N GLY A 164 2.25 -8.14 -10.59
CA GLY A 164 1.02 -7.56 -11.09
C GLY A 164 -0.23 -8.44 -10.87
N GLU A 165 -0.09 -9.56 -10.18
CA GLU A 165 -1.12 -10.61 -10.08
C GLU A 165 -1.72 -10.75 -8.69
N ARG A 166 -0.95 -10.43 -7.63
CA ARG A 166 -1.37 -10.74 -6.25
C ARG A 166 -0.88 -9.76 -5.22
N ARG A 167 -1.56 -9.71 -4.09
CA ARG A 167 -1.07 -9.07 -2.87
C ARG A 167 0.21 -9.75 -2.41
N ILE A 168 1.17 -8.98 -1.86
CA ILE A 168 2.46 -9.53 -1.42
C ILE A 168 2.37 -10.01 0.03
N LEU A 169 1.85 -9.16 0.94
CA LEU A 169 1.83 -9.43 2.38
C LEU A 169 0.44 -9.13 2.97
N TYR A 170 -0.01 -9.99 3.88
CA TYR A 170 -1.31 -9.89 4.53
C TYR A 170 -1.20 -10.16 6.03
N MET A 171 -1.73 -9.24 6.84
CA MET A 171 -1.90 -9.40 8.28
C MET A 171 -3.33 -9.00 8.65
N ASN A 172 -4.10 -9.92 9.22
CA ASN A 172 -5.45 -9.64 9.67
C ASN A 172 -5.76 -10.44 10.92
N THR A 173 -5.83 -9.75 12.04
CA THR A 173 -6.13 -10.35 13.35
C THR A 173 -7.59 -10.80 13.47
N CYS A 174 -8.45 -10.36 12.57
CA CYS A 174 -9.87 -10.74 12.51
C CYS A 174 -10.17 -11.86 11.51
N ASP A 175 -9.14 -12.38 10.84
CA ASP A 175 -9.29 -13.51 9.92
C ASP A 175 -9.03 -14.83 10.64
N PRO A 176 -10.06 -15.66 10.92
CA PRO A 176 -9.89 -16.93 11.63
C PRO A 176 -9.03 -17.93 10.83
N ALA A 177 -8.92 -17.79 9.51
CA ALA A 177 -8.03 -18.60 8.69
C ALA A 177 -6.55 -18.37 9.02
N GLN A 178 -6.21 -17.30 9.75
CA GLN A 178 -4.85 -17.06 10.25
C GLN A 178 -4.58 -17.73 11.62
N GLY A 179 -5.48 -18.60 12.06
CA GLY A 179 -5.32 -19.55 13.18
C GLY A 179 -5.94 -19.12 14.49
N PHE A 180 -6.15 -17.84 14.75
CA PHE A 180 -6.73 -17.36 15.99
C PHE A 180 -7.34 -15.97 15.80
N THR A 181 -8.49 -15.73 16.44
CA THR A 181 -9.13 -14.42 16.51
C THR A 181 -9.91 -14.27 17.82
N THR A 182 -10.11 -13.04 18.28
CA THR A 182 -10.87 -12.71 19.49
C THR A 182 -12.08 -11.83 19.14
N SER A 183 -12.99 -11.62 20.09
CA SER A 183 -14.10 -10.66 19.96
C SER A 183 -13.61 -9.21 19.77
N HIS A 184 -12.39 -8.90 20.19
CA HIS A 184 -11.72 -7.59 20.01
C HIS A 184 -10.56 -7.68 19.04
N CYS A 185 -10.68 -8.46 17.99
CA CYS A 185 -9.63 -8.80 17.05
C CYS A 185 -8.95 -7.57 16.43
N GLN A 186 -9.65 -6.49 16.19
CA GLN A 186 -9.07 -5.27 15.66
C GLN A 186 -8.24 -4.47 16.69
N ASN A 187 -8.41 -4.73 17.98
CA ASN A 187 -7.76 -3.98 19.06
C ASN A 187 -6.86 -4.88 19.91
N GLN A 188 -6.02 -5.69 19.30
CA GLN A 188 -5.01 -6.50 20.01
C GLN A 188 -3.60 -6.02 19.64
N ASP A 189 -2.66 -6.04 20.62
CA ASP A 189 -1.31 -5.47 20.50
C ASP A 189 -0.39 -6.26 19.55
N HIS A 190 -0.79 -7.44 19.17
CA HIS A 190 0.01 -8.32 18.30
C HIS A 190 -0.86 -9.03 17.26
N PRO A 191 -0.29 -9.46 16.13
CA PRO A 191 1.13 -9.36 15.75
C PRO A 191 1.62 -7.92 15.57
N GLN A 192 2.94 -7.68 15.81
CA GLN A 192 3.61 -6.41 15.53
C GLN A 192 4.52 -6.59 14.32
N LEU A 193 4.04 -6.12 13.16
CA LEU A 193 4.75 -6.24 11.91
C LEU A 193 5.68 -5.05 11.69
N THR A 194 6.95 -5.33 11.42
CA THR A 194 7.90 -4.36 10.88
C THR A 194 8.38 -4.84 9.52
N VAL A 195 8.28 -3.98 8.51
CA VAL A 195 8.96 -4.18 7.23
C VAL A 195 10.04 -3.12 7.09
N GLN A 196 11.27 -3.53 6.82
CA GLN A 196 12.38 -2.60 6.74
C GLN A 196 13.39 -2.99 5.66
N ASN A 197 14.02 -1.98 5.06
CA ASN A 197 15.04 -2.16 4.05
C ASN A 197 14.61 -3.09 2.89
N LEU A 198 13.32 -3.04 2.52
CA LEU A 198 12.68 -3.90 1.50
C LEU A 198 12.10 -3.05 0.37
N THR A 199 12.04 -3.63 -0.82
CA THR A 199 11.20 -3.12 -1.91
C THR A 199 10.00 -4.04 -2.12
N PHE A 200 8.79 -3.44 -2.22
CA PHE A 200 7.55 -4.11 -2.59
C PHE A 200 7.13 -3.59 -3.96
N ALA A 201 7.17 -4.45 -4.97
CA ALA A 201 6.90 -4.07 -6.35
C ALA A 201 5.72 -4.84 -6.93
N ASP A 202 4.94 -4.14 -7.77
CA ASP A 202 3.90 -4.76 -8.61
C ASP A 202 2.92 -5.64 -7.82
N GLY A 203 2.65 -5.32 -6.56
CA GLY A 203 1.60 -5.94 -5.77
C GLY A 203 0.23 -5.56 -6.33
N ASN A 204 -0.71 -6.51 -6.37
CA ASN A 204 -2.05 -6.27 -6.88
C ASN A 204 -3.10 -6.97 -6.01
N SER A 205 -4.07 -6.22 -5.52
CA SER A 205 -5.21 -6.73 -4.76
C SER A 205 -6.55 -6.52 -5.45
N THR A 206 -6.54 -6.32 -6.78
CA THR A 206 -7.78 -6.20 -7.55
C THR A 206 -8.64 -7.46 -7.40
N GLY A 207 -9.91 -7.27 -6.99
CA GLY A 207 -10.82 -8.37 -6.71
C GLY A 207 -10.73 -8.97 -5.31
N GLU A 208 -9.69 -8.67 -4.55
CA GLU A 208 -9.50 -9.10 -3.16
C GLU A 208 -10.34 -8.25 -2.20
N ARG A 209 -11.65 -8.47 -2.19
CA ARG A 209 -12.61 -7.63 -1.45
C ARG A 209 -12.80 -8.02 0.01
N ALA A 210 -12.13 -9.05 0.47
CA ALA A 210 -12.08 -9.39 1.89
C ALA A 210 -11.65 -8.16 2.71
N GLU A 211 -12.35 -7.87 3.79
CA GLU A 211 -12.05 -6.75 4.68
C GLU A 211 -12.02 -5.36 3.99
N GLY A 212 -12.82 -5.17 2.95
CA GLY A 212 -12.92 -3.90 2.23
C GLY A 212 -11.90 -3.71 1.10
N GLY A 213 -11.09 -4.71 0.79
CA GLY A 213 -10.12 -4.69 -0.33
C GLY A 213 -8.93 -3.77 -0.11
N GLY A 214 -8.18 -3.48 -1.17
CA GLY A 214 -6.98 -2.64 -1.11
C GLY A 214 -5.74 -3.35 -0.59
N GLY A 215 -4.67 -2.61 -0.33
CA GLY A 215 -3.42 -3.16 0.14
C GLY A 215 -2.74 -4.05 -0.91
N GLY A 216 -2.50 -3.53 -2.12
CA GLY A 216 -1.87 -4.31 -3.19
C GLY A 216 -0.52 -4.88 -2.81
N ALA A 217 0.32 -4.12 -2.13
CA ALA A 217 1.53 -4.67 -1.54
C ALA A 217 1.25 -5.24 -0.15
N ILE A 218 0.68 -4.45 0.77
CA ILE A 218 0.48 -4.86 2.17
C ILE A 218 -0.92 -4.49 2.62
N PHE A 219 -1.65 -5.46 3.16
CA PHE A 219 -2.91 -5.27 3.87
C PHE A 219 -2.72 -5.59 5.36
N VAL A 220 -3.23 -4.69 6.22
CA VAL A 220 -3.17 -4.84 7.68
C VAL A 220 -4.53 -4.53 8.29
N ARG A 221 -5.00 -5.41 9.19
CA ARG A 221 -6.10 -5.13 10.09
C ARG A 221 -5.76 -5.62 11.49
N GLY A 222 -5.84 -4.72 12.48
CA GLY A 222 -5.45 -4.99 13.86
C GLY A 222 -3.94 -5.17 14.05
N GLY A 223 -3.53 -5.48 15.26
CA GLY A 223 -2.13 -5.55 15.62
C GLY A 223 -1.43 -4.19 15.52
N ARG A 224 -0.16 -4.20 15.15
CA ARG A 224 0.61 -2.98 14.85
C ARG A 224 1.46 -3.15 13.60
N VAL A 225 1.65 -2.07 12.84
CA VAL A 225 2.53 -2.09 11.66
C VAL A 225 3.47 -0.89 11.67
N LYS A 226 4.70 -1.13 11.18
CA LYS A 226 5.72 -0.12 10.97
C LYS A 226 6.48 -0.40 9.67
N VAL A 227 6.75 0.66 8.90
CA VAL A 227 7.49 0.63 7.64
C VAL A 227 8.72 1.55 7.75
N VAL A 228 9.90 1.01 7.52
CA VAL A 228 11.16 1.76 7.66
C VAL A 228 12.08 1.52 6.48
N ASN A 229 12.68 2.58 5.95
CA ASN A 229 13.68 2.51 4.87
C ASN A 229 13.23 1.65 3.66
N SER A 230 11.95 1.64 3.33
CA SER A 230 11.39 0.70 2.35
C SER A 230 10.86 1.42 1.11
N ARG A 231 10.72 0.69 0.01
CA ARG A 231 10.22 1.20 -1.26
C ARG A 231 8.97 0.45 -1.67
N PHE A 232 8.03 1.20 -2.26
CA PHE A 232 6.82 0.65 -2.83
C PHE A 232 6.68 1.20 -4.25
N THR A 233 6.63 0.34 -5.24
CA THR A 233 6.58 0.77 -6.63
C THR A 233 5.57 -0.02 -7.46
N GLY A 234 4.77 0.67 -8.28
CA GLY A 234 3.85 0.07 -9.24
C GLY A 234 2.74 -0.80 -8.63
N ASN A 235 2.45 -0.64 -7.34
CA ASN A 235 1.42 -1.44 -6.67
C ASN A 235 0.02 -0.98 -7.07
N ARG A 236 -0.96 -1.90 -7.05
CA ARG A 236 -2.32 -1.65 -7.52
C ARG A 236 -3.37 -2.26 -6.60
N CYS A 237 -4.58 -1.70 -6.68
CA CYS A 237 -5.78 -2.30 -6.13
C CYS A 237 -6.97 -2.07 -7.06
N ASP A 238 -8.19 -2.37 -6.62
CA ASP A 238 -9.40 -2.04 -7.36
C ASP A 238 -9.43 -0.56 -7.74
N ARG A 239 -9.82 -0.29 -8.97
CA ARG A 239 -9.86 1.07 -9.51
C ARG A 239 -11.09 1.86 -9.08
N THR A 240 -12.07 1.21 -8.49
CA THR A 240 -13.35 1.80 -8.07
C THR A 240 -13.79 1.25 -6.73
N GLY A 241 -14.57 2.04 -6.00
CA GLY A 241 -15.15 1.70 -4.71
C GLY A 241 -14.92 2.82 -3.68
N PRO A 242 -15.94 3.17 -2.87
CA PRO A 242 -15.87 4.34 -2.00
C PRO A 242 -14.73 4.26 -0.99
N ASP A 243 -14.57 3.16 -0.28
CA ASP A 243 -13.55 3.00 0.77
C ASP A 243 -12.36 2.13 0.39
N LEU A 244 -12.23 1.75 -0.88
CA LEU A 244 -11.11 0.94 -1.35
C LEU A 244 -9.87 1.79 -1.58
N GLY A 245 -8.74 1.39 -1.03
CA GLY A 245 -7.53 2.20 -1.15
C GLY A 245 -6.24 1.50 -0.75
N GLY A 246 -5.13 2.26 -0.77
CA GLY A 246 -3.83 1.80 -0.34
C GLY A 246 -3.19 0.79 -1.28
N ALA A 247 -2.94 1.17 -2.54
CA ALA A 247 -2.22 0.26 -3.44
C ALA A 247 -0.93 -0.28 -2.82
N ALA A 248 -0.18 0.56 -2.11
CA ALA A 248 1.00 0.12 -1.38
C ALA A 248 0.65 -0.43 0.01
N LEU A 249 -0.03 0.35 0.84
CA LEU A 249 -0.34 -0.05 2.22
C LEU A 249 -1.75 0.37 2.61
N ARG A 250 -2.59 -0.61 2.94
CA ARG A 250 -3.89 -0.40 3.55
C ARG A 250 -3.87 -0.85 5.00
N VAL A 251 -4.38 0.01 5.90
CA VAL A 251 -4.49 -0.30 7.32
C VAL A 251 -5.90 -0.06 7.82
N LEU A 252 -6.51 -1.08 8.40
CA LEU A 252 -7.80 -1.02 9.08
C LEU A 252 -7.59 -1.38 10.54
N SER A 253 -7.74 -0.42 11.43
CA SER A 253 -7.52 -0.54 12.86
C SER A 253 -6.06 -0.81 13.25
N GLN A 254 -5.66 -0.22 14.34
CA GLN A 254 -4.41 -0.48 15.06
C GLN A 254 -4.70 -0.54 16.55
N TYR A 255 -3.92 -1.35 17.27
CA TYR A 255 -4.06 -1.48 18.71
C TYR A 255 -4.02 -0.11 19.41
N ASP A 256 -5.03 0.16 20.23
CA ASP A 256 -5.14 1.36 21.07
C ASP A 256 -4.89 2.67 20.29
N ASN A 257 -5.39 2.72 19.07
CA ASN A 257 -5.18 3.82 18.11
C ASN A 257 -3.71 4.30 18.00
N LYS A 258 -2.74 3.43 18.30
CA LYS A 258 -1.32 3.75 18.16
C LYS A 258 -0.99 4.00 16.69
N PRO A 259 -0.16 5.02 16.41
CA PRO A 259 0.09 5.40 15.02
C PRO A 259 0.85 4.33 14.24
N VAL A 260 0.49 4.19 12.98
CA VAL A 260 1.35 3.54 11.98
C VAL A 260 2.55 4.44 11.72
N TYR A 261 3.74 3.91 11.88
CA TYR A 261 4.97 4.64 11.53
C TYR A 261 5.40 4.31 10.10
N VAL A 262 5.61 5.35 9.30
CA VAL A 262 6.23 5.27 7.97
C VAL A 262 7.45 6.18 7.97
N VAL A 263 8.64 5.59 7.93
CA VAL A 263 9.90 6.32 8.14
C VAL A 263 10.85 6.09 6.97
N ASN A 264 11.46 7.16 6.47
CA ASN A 264 12.47 7.10 5.41
C ASN A 264 12.05 6.19 4.23
N SER A 265 10.78 6.25 3.81
CA SER A 265 10.24 5.30 2.83
C SER A 265 9.74 6.02 1.58
N THR A 266 9.73 5.32 0.44
CA THR A 266 9.37 5.88 -0.86
C THR A 266 8.20 5.12 -1.47
N PHE A 267 7.18 5.85 -1.94
CA PHE A 267 5.98 5.32 -2.55
C PHE A 267 5.80 5.93 -3.94
N THR A 268 5.88 5.09 -4.96
CA THR A 268 5.91 5.57 -6.36
C THR A 268 4.95 4.78 -7.25
N GLY A 269 4.17 5.52 -8.06
CA GLY A 269 3.39 4.92 -9.15
C GLY A 269 2.28 3.97 -8.72
N GLY A 270 1.77 4.13 -7.50
CA GLY A 270 0.60 3.40 -7.00
C GLY A 270 -0.67 3.81 -7.76
N VAL A 271 -1.57 2.83 -8.01
CA VAL A 271 -2.88 3.07 -8.65
C VAL A 271 -3.97 2.31 -7.90
N CYS A 272 -4.96 3.03 -7.40
CA CYS A 272 -6.07 2.45 -6.65
C CYS A 272 -7.33 3.34 -6.73
N ALA A 273 -8.45 2.89 -6.18
CA ALA A 273 -9.65 3.73 -6.08
C ALA A 273 -9.39 4.99 -5.26
N ASN A 274 -8.77 4.84 -4.09
CA ASN A 274 -8.39 5.94 -3.18
C ASN A 274 -6.98 5.71 -2.63
N GLY A 275 -6.32 6.77 -2.12
CA GLY A 275 -5.08 6.70 -1.35
C GLY A 275 -4.04 5.76 -1.92
N SER A 276 -3.57 6.05 -3.13
CA SER A 276 -2.83 5.04 -3.91
C SER A 276 -1.45 4.66 -3.35
N ALA A 277 -0.95 5.40 -2.37
CA ALA A 277 0.17 4.93 -1.55
C ALA A 277 -0.34 4.39 -0.21
N LEU A 278 -0.99 5.23 0.60
CA LEU A 278 -1.49 4.87 1.93
C LEU A 278 -3.00 5.05 1.99
N SER A 279 -3.69 4.11 2.63
CA SER A 279 -5.12 4.25 2.90
C SER A 279 -5.47 3.64 4.25
N SER A 280 -6.40 4.29 4.98
CA SER A 280 -6.87 3.78 6.26
C SER A 280 -8.29 4.21 6.58
N ILE A 281 -8.92 3.45 7.49
CA ILE A 281 -10.17 3.82 8.15
C ILE A 281 -9.91 3.84 9.65
N GLY A 282 -10.05 5.04 10.28
CA GLY A 282 -9.92 5.23 11.72
C GLY A 282 -8.52 4.92 12.28
N VAL A 283 -7.44 5.25 11.54
CA VAL A 283 -6.07 4.91 11.94
C VAL A 283 -5.19 6.15 11.98
N SER A 284 -4.47 6.31 13.08
CA SER A 284 -3.47 7.36 13.24
C SER A 284 -2.16 7.05 12.48
N TRP A 285 -1.53 8.09 11.94
CA TRP A 285 -0.29 7.97 11.17
C TRP A 285 0.80 8.93 11.64
N THR A 286 2.03 8.45 11.63
CA THR A 286 3.23 9.28 11.73
C THR A 286 4.17 8.99 10.57
N VAL A 287 4.21 9.90 9.62
CA VAL A 287 5.00 9.79 8.38
C VAL A 287 6.21 10.73 8.47
N LEU A 288 7.40 10.17 8.45
CA LEU A 288 8.65 10.89 8.66
C LEU A 288 9.62 10.68 7.50
N ASN A 289 10.19 11.79 7.01
CA ASN A 289 11.29 11.76 6.03
C ASN A 289 11.00 10.87 4.80
N SER A 290 9.77 10.84 4.33
CA SER A 290 9.32 9.93 3.28
C SER A 290 9.06 10.66 1.96
N VAL A 291 8.88 9.91 0.87
CA VAL A 291 8.58 10.45 -0.47
C VAL A 291 7.35 9.74 -1.03
N PHE A 292 6.41 10.54 -1.55
CA PHE A 292 5.24 10.06 -2.27
C PHE A 292 5.19 10.74 -3.63
N THR A 293 5.32 9.97 -4.71
CA THR A 293 5.37 10.56 -6.04
C THR A 293 4.66 9.70 -7.10
N GLY A 294 3.92 10.36 -7.99
CA GLY A 294 3.28 9.70 -9.14
C GLY A 294 2.17 8.71 -8.78
N ASN A 295 1.58 8.80 -7.58
CA ASN A 295 0.47 7.94 -7.16
C ASN A 295 -0.87 8.53 -7.66
N LYS A 296 -1.82 7.67 -8.05
CA LYS A 296 -3.06 8.09 -8.71
C LYS A 296 -4.30 7.43 -8.11
N ALA A 297 -5.16 8.21 -7.47
CA ALA A 297 -6.49 7.78 -7.06
C ALA A 297 -7.46 7.91 -8.24
N VAL A 298 -7.89 6.78 -8.79
CA VAL A 298 -8.56 6.72 -10.10
C VAL A 298 -10.03 6.32 -10.01
N GLY A 299 -10.62 6.25 -8.81
CA GLY A 299 -12.06 6.08 -8.63
C GLY A 299 -12.85 7.31 -9.08
N SER A 300 -14.17 7.23 -9.04
CA SER A 300 -15.05 8.34 -9.37
C SER A 300 -16.28 8.37 -8.49
N GLY A 301 -16.72 9.57 -8.10
CA GLY A 301 -17.89 9.79 -7.28
C GLY A 301 -17.61 9.97 -5.80
N ALA A 302 -16.34 9.99 -5.38
CA ALA A 302 -15.87 10.23 -4.03
C ALA A 302 -16.39 9.22 -2.95
N ASN A 303 -16.35 9.62 -1.70
CA ASN A 303 -16.89 8.87 -0.57
C ASN A 303 -17.72 9.85 0.32
N PRO A 304 -19.02 9.59 0.57
CA PRO A 304 -19.81 8.49 -0.02
C PRO A 304 -19.95 8.62 -1.54
N ALA A 305 -20.17 7.50 -2.22
CA ALA A 305 -20.33 7.50 -3.67
C ALA A 305 -21.55 8.34 -4.09
N LYS A 306 -21.39 9.19 -5.10
CA LYS A 306 -22.51 9.88 -5.75
C LYS A 306 -23.40 8.89 -6.49
N ALA A 307 -24.68 9.17 -6.56
CA ALA A 307 -25.64 8.35 -7.29
C ALA A 307 -25.16 8.10 -8.74
N GLY A 308 -25.17 6.84 -9.17
CA GLY A 308 -24.73 6.43 -10.51
C GLY A 308 -23.22 6.31 -10.69
N THR A 309 -22.43 6.48 -9.63
CA THR A 309 -20.96 6.31 -9.67
C THR A 309 -20.50 5.16 -8.77
N PRO A 310 -19.40 4.49 -9.10
CA PRO A 310 -18.91 3.37 -8.30
C PRO A 310 -18.15 3.77 -7.03
N GLY A 311 -17.81 5.05 -6.87
CA GLY A 311 -17.09 5.59 -5.71
C GLY A 311 -15.57 5.60 -5.83
N GLY A 312 -14.94 6.35 -4.94
CA GLY A 312 -13.50 6.55 -4.87
C GLY A 312 -13.02 7.80 -5.59
N GLY A 313 -11.74 7.89 -5.88
CA GLY A 313 -11.09 9.03 -6.55
C GLY A 313 -10.42 10.01 -5.61
N SER A 314 -10.34 9.73 -4.32
CA SER A 314 -9.83 10.68 -3.33
C SER A 314 -8.48 10.28 -2.72
N GLY A 315 -7.66 11.28 -2.39
CA GLY A 315 -6.34 11.08 -1.80
C GLY A 315 -5.35 10.47 -2.79
N GLY A 316 -4.86 11.24 -3.74
CA GLY A 316 -3.92 10.72 -4.76
C GLY A 316 -2.78 9.91 -4.15
N ALA A 317 -2.14 10.41 -3.10
CA ALA A 317 -1.15 9.67 -2.33
C ALA A 317 -1.75 9.04 -1.07
N ILE A 318 -2.43 9.82 -0.22
CA ILE A 318 -2.84 9.41 1.13
C ILE A 318 -4.35 9.62 1.30
N TYR A 319 -5.04 8.58 1.76
CA TYR A 319 -6.46 8.61 2.10
C TYR A 319 -6.68 8.18 3.56
N CYS A 320 -7.21 9.06 4.35
CA CYS A 320 -7.56 8.81 5.75
C CYS A 320 -9.01 9.17 5.99
N ASP A 321 -9.83 8.19 6.33
CA ASP A 321 -11.23 8.36 6.68
C ASP A 321 -11.51 7.69 8.05
N GLY A 322 -12.57 8.10 8.71
CA GLY A 322 -12.99 7.52 9.99
C GLY A 322 -13.45 8.57 10.99
N ASN A 323 -13.45 8.22 12.26
CA ASN A 323 -13.87 9.13 13.32
C ASN A 323 -12.66 9.79 14.00
N GLU A 324 -12.09 9.13 14.98
CA GLU A 324 -11.02 9.68 15.81
C GLU A 324 -9.66 9.13 15.38
N PHE A 325 -8.81 9.98 14.84
CA PHE A 325 -7.43 9.64 14.47
C PHE A 325 -6.58 10.90 14.28
N THR A 326 -5.27 10.74 14.30
CA THR A 326 -4.32 11.83 14.08
C THR A 326 -3.37 11.50 12.92
N VAL A 327 -3.03 12.50 12.11
CA VAL A 327 -2.03 12.37 11.05
C VAL A 327 -0.92 13.39 11.27
N ARG A 328 0.29 12.90 11.48
CA ARG A 328 1.51 13.70 11.52
C ARG A 328 2.40 13.40 10.33
N ILE A 329 2.77 14.43 9.58
CA ILE A 329 3.69 14.34 8.43
C ILE A 329 4.86 15.30 8.69
N ALA A 330 6.08 14.79 8.71
CA ALA A 330 7.24 15.65 8.95
C ALA A 330 8.44 15.28 8.06
N GLY A 331 9.15 16.29 7.55
CA GLY A 331 10.30 16.11 6.69
C GLY A 331 10.00 15.37 5.37
N THR A 332 8.75 15.38 4.91
CA THR A 332 8.26 14.52 3.84
C THR A 332 8.04 15.30 2.55
N LEU A 333 8.31 14.67 1.41
CA LEU A 333 8.03 15.18 0.08
C LEU A 333 6.83 14.43 -0.51
N ILE A 334 5.78 15.18 -0.87
CA ILE A 334 4.60 14.66 -1.56
C ILE A 334 4.45 15.44 -2.86
N GLU A 335 4.71 14.80 -4.00
CA GLU A 335 4.69 15.52 -5.27
C GLU A 335 4.19 14.69 -6.45
N ASN A 336 3.61 15.37 -7.43
CA ASN A 336 3.16 14.76 -8.69
C ASN A 336 2.16 13.61 -8.49
N ASN A 337 1.36 13.65 -7.41
CA ASN A 337 0.27 12.70 -7.20
C ASN A 337 -1.03 13.31 -7.76
N HIS A 338 -2.01 12.46 -8.06
CA HIS A 338 -3.25 12.89 -8.69
C HIS A 338 -4.47 12.20 -8.09
N ALA A 339 -5.56 12.93 -7.95
CA ALA A 339 -6.85 12.40 -7.53
C ALA A 339 -7.95 12.83 -8.52
N ASN A 340 -8.75 11.86 -8.99
CA ASN A 340 -9.88 12.17 -9.87
C ASN A 340 -10.98 13.00 -9.16
N GLU A 341 -11.05 12.91 -7.83
CA GLU A 341 -12.07 13.62 -7.06
C GLU A 341 -11.42 14.62 -6.09
N GLY A 342 -10.97 14.21 -4.92
CA GLY A 342 -10.54 15.14 -3.89
C GLY A 342 -9.16 14.90 -3.29
N GLY A 343 -8.41 15.98 -3.05
CA GLY A 343 -7.13 15.95 -2.37
C GLY A 343 -6.05 15.16 -3.09
N GLY A 344 -5.44 15.72 -4.13
CA GLY A 344 -4.39 15.06 -4.94
C GLY A 344 -3.19 14.56 -4.15
N ALA A 345 -2.83 15.22 -3.05
CA ALA A 345 -1.86 14.73 -2.09
C ALA A 345 -2.54 13.93 -0.99
N ILE A 346 -3.48 14.56 -0.28
CA ILE A 346 -4.06 14.03 0.96
C ILE A 346 -5.57 14.25 0.97
N PHE A 347 -6.32 13.19 1.24
CA PHE A 347 -7.71 13.25 1.65
C PHE A 347 -7.80 12.87 3.13
N PHE A 348 -8.34 13.77 3.95
CA PHE A 348 -8.49 13.60 5.39
C PHE A 348 -9.93 13.90 5.80
N VAL A 349 -10.66 12.90 6.23
CA VAL A 349 -12.03 13.06 6.73
C VAL A 349 -12.17 12.39 8.08
N SER A 350 -12.45 13.22 9.11
CA SER A 350 -12.88 12.78 10.43
C SER A 350 -14.38 13.02 10.52
N ASN A 351 -15.19 11.96 10.43
CA ASN A 351 -16.65 12.06 10.33
C ASN A 351 -17.28 12.74 11.55
N ASN A 352 -16.74 12.50 12.73
CA ASN A 352 -17.16 13.15 13.98
C ASN A 352 -16.41 14.48 14.29
N ARG A 353 -15.55 14.94 13.40
CA ARG A 353 -14.75 16.17 13.54
C ARG A 353 -13.80 16.20 14.74
N THR A 354 -13.32 15.05 15.21
CA THR A 354 -12.33 15.00 16.31
C THR A 354 -10.90 14.80 15.81
N GLY A 355 -10.73 14.30 14.58
CA GLY A 355 -9.42 14.04 14.00
C GLY A 355 -8.59 15.29 13.74
N THR A 356 -7.27 15.17 13.83
CA THR A 356 -6.32 16.29 13.67
C THR A 356 -5.20 15.95 12.69
N MET A 357 -4.69 16.96 11.97
CA MET A 357 -3.55 16.82 11.07
C MET A 357 -2.48 17.87 11.38
N LYS A 358 -1.21 17.43 11.36
CA LYS A 358 -0.03 18.27 11.50
C LYS A 358 0.98 17.98 10.39
N ILE A 359 1.45 19.04 9.70
CA ILE A 359 2.44 18.99 8.63
C ILE A 359 3.62 19.88 9.02
N GLU A 360 4.81 19.31 9.12
CA GLU A 360 6.02 19.98 9.59
C GLU A 360 7.19 19.79 8.62
N ARG A 361 7.91 20.84 8.27
CA ARG A 361 9.14 20.77 7.44
C ARG A 361 8.97 19.88 6.21
N SER A 362 7.83 19.99 5.55
CA SER A 362 7.46 19.12 4.43
C SER A 362 7.17 19.96 3.18
N THR A 363 7.27 19.33 2.04
CA THR A 363 6.93 19.95 0.76
C THR A 363 5.85 19.13 0.08
N LEU A 364 4.72 19.78 -0.20
CA LEU A 364 3.63 19.25 -1.00
C LEU A 364 3.50 20.12 -2.24
N ARG A 365 3.70 19.54 -3.43
CA ARG A 365 3.66 20.31 -4.66
C ARG A 365 3.18 19.50 -5.85
N ARG A 366 2.50 20.17 -6.78
CA ARG A 366 2.00 19.53 -8.01
C ARG A 366 1.17 18.26 -7.74
N ASN A 367 0.22 18.38 -6.82
CA ASN A 367 -0.70 17.29 -6.51
C ASN A 367 -2.12 17.69 -6.87
N PRO A 368 -2.47 17.75 -8.17
CA PRO A 368 -3.79 18.19 -8.60
C PRO A 368 -4.87 17.18 -8.20
N SER A 369 -6.08 17.72 -8.02
CA SER A 369 -7.33 16.96 -7.98
C SER A 369 -8.30 17.55 -9.00
N ASP A 370 -9.08 16.69 -9.68
CA ASP A 370 -10.00 17.13 -10.74
C ASP A 370 -11.34 17.63 -10.16
N GLY A 371 -11.63 17.35 -8.88
CA GLY A 371 -12.89 17.67 -8.25
C GLY A 371 -12.79 18.74 -7.17
N PHE A 372 -12.25 18.42 -6.01
CA PHE A 372 -12.30 19.31 -4.85
C PHE A 372 -11.07 19.25 -3.96
N GLU A 373 -10.79 20.40 -3.30
CA GLU A 373 -9.79 20.51 -2.22
C GLU A 373 -10.26 21.59 -1.21
N THR A 374 -9.61 21.64 -0.07
CA THR A 374 -9.91 22.66 0.92
C THR A 374 -9.25 23.98 0.50
N GLN A 375 -10.02 25.06 0.48
CA GLN A 375 -9.53 26.39 0.13
C GLN A 375 -8.28 26.77 0.95
N GLY A 376 -7.23 27.21 0.29
CA GLY A 376 -5.94 27.56 0.90
C GLY A 376 -5.04 26.37 1.25
N LEU A 377 -5.43 25.15 0.91
CA LEU A 377 -4.66 23.92 1.14
C LEU A 377 -4.43 23.15 -0.17
N PRO A 378 -3.59 23.65 -1.09
CA PRO A 378 -3.38 23.01 -2.39
C PRO A 378 -3.04 21.52 -2.27
N GLY A 379 -3.78 20.68 -3.01
CA GLY A 379 -3.64 19.23 -3.02
C GLY A 379 -4.20 18.51 -1.77
N ILE A 380 -4.87 19.22 -0.86
CA ILE A 380 -5.42 18.64 0.37
C ILE A 380 -6.92 18.86 0.45
N PHE A 381 -7.69 17.80 0.69
CA PHE A 381 -9.02 17.89 1.23
C PHE A 381 -9.00 17.54 2.72
N PHE A 382 -9.51 18.46 3.56
CA PHE A 382 -9.47 18.32 5.01
C PHE A 382 -10.81 18.57 5.66
N LEU A 383 -11.24 17.63 6.49
CA LEU A 383 -12.43 17.70 7.31
C LEU A 383 -12.11 17.14 8.71
N GLY A 384 -11.72 17.97 9.65
CA GLY A 384 -11.31 17.56 11.00
C GLY A 384 -11.76 18.52 12.09
N ALA A 385 -11.18 18.38 13.28
CA ALA A 385 -11.55 19.15 14.48
C ALA A 385 -11.27 20.67 14.35
N ARG A 386 -10.19 21.01 13.67
CA ARG A 386 -9.72 22.38 13.43
C ARG A 386 -8.80 22.38 12.21
N PRO A 387 -8.55 23.52 11.56
CA PRO A 387 -7.62 23.60 10.46
C PRO A 387 -6.28 22.90 10.76
N PRO A 388 -5.66 22.22 9.78
CA PRO A 388 -4.40 21.52 10.01
C PRO A 388 -3.29 22.49 10.47
N THR A 389 -2.46 22.02 11.40
CA THR A 389 -1.28 22.78 11.82
C THR A 389 -0.18 22.58 10.80
N ILE A 390 0.22 23.63 10.07
CA ILE A 390 1.26 23.59 9.06
C ILE A 390 2.41 24.51 9.50
N THR A 391 3.61 23.94 9.71
CA THR A 391 4.77 24.70 10.17
C THR A 391 6.00 24.39 9.33
N SER A 392 6.74 25.45 8.94
CA SER A 392 7.98 25.32 8.15
C SER A 392 7.82 24.46 6.89
N SER A 393 6.62 24.46 6.28
CA SER A 393 6.26 23.61 5.15
C SER A 393 5.81 24.44 3.97
N ARG A 394 5.96 23.86 2.75
CA ARG A 394 5.52 24.51 1.51
C ARG A 394 4.42 23.68 0.86
N LEU A 395 3.32 24.33 0.51
CA LEU A 395 2.20 23.79 -0.27
C LEU A 395 2.09 24.59 -1.59
N SER A 396 2.05 23.90 -2.75
CA SER A 396 1.93 24.57 -4.06
C SER A 396 1.46 23.63 -5.17
#